data_9816e53eef2e4e9224b63f110a026cda
#
_entry.id   9816e53eef2e4e9224b63f110a026cda
#
_cell.length_a   1.000
_cell.length_b   1.000
_cell.length_c   1.000
_cell.angle_alpha   90.00
_cell.angle_beta   90.00
_cell.angle_gamma   90.00
#
_symmetry.space_group_name_H-M   'P 1'
#
loop_
_entity.id
_entity.type
_entity.pdbx_description
1 polymer ?
#
loop_
_entity_poly.entity_id
_entity_poly.type
_entity_poly.pdbx_seq_one_letter_code
_entity_poly.pdbx_strand_id
1 'polypeptide(L)'
;LFSKLSERLGRVREKWGIQALFSERSRNGISWESLEEVLIAGDVGVTMTERVIDTLRAKVSVSGPDVDPAKLLSVVLRDMLLEVKGTGEPIRFSSAPTAVLLVGVNGSGKTTTAAKLSWNLGREGRKTILAAADTFRAGAVEQLRIWGERAGARVVSHPSKGDPGAVVFDAIKATEARGCDCLIVDTAGRLHNRDNLMEEMARVSGIIDKNCAGWVRESFLVIDAVSGQNGLKQVEAFGKVVPLTGLVMTKYDHTAKGGVILSAGHELGVPVRYIGLGEGMEDLVLFHPGEFVEALIADVRKEV
;
A
#
# COMPACT_ATOMS: atom_id res chain seq x y z
N LEU A 1 -5.81 -4.97 -16.53
CA LEU A 1 -5.63 -4.46 -15.17
C LEU A 1 -6.76 -3.47 -14.83
N PHE A 2 -7.00 -2.48 -15.68
CA PHE A 2 -8.03 -1.43 -15.49
C PHE A 2 -9.44 -2.00 -15.22
N SER A 3 -9.89 -3.02 -15.97
CA SER A 3 -11.22 -3.63 -15.78
C SER A 3 -11.38 -4.26 -14.39
N LYS A 4 -10.36 -4.99 -13.91
CA LYS A 4 -10.33 -5.56 -12.55
C LYS A 4 -10.31 -4.46 -11.48
N LEU A 5 -9.54 -3.41 -11.68
CA LEU A 5 -9.44 -2.28 -10.76
C LEU A 5 -10.77 -1.52 -10.71
N SER A 6 -11.38 -1.22 -11.85
CA SER A 6 -12.69 -0.54 -11.97
C SER A 6 -13.80 -1.33 -11.30
N GLU A 7 -13.87 -2.64 -11.52
CA GLU A 7 -14.84 -3.54 -10.86
C GLU A 7 -14.67 -3.55 -9.34
N ARG A 8 -13.44 -3.69 -8.84
CA ARG A 8 -13.14 -3.77 -7.40
C ARG A 8 -13.31 -2.43 -6.69
N LEU A 9 -13.05 -1.31 -7.37
CA LEU A 9 -13.27 0.04 -6.84
C LEU A 9 -14.72 0.52 -6.99
N GLY A 10 -15.61 -0.25 -7.59
CA GLY A 10 -17.02 0.12 -7.79
C GLY A 10 -17.71 0.58 -6.51
N ARG A 11 -17.49 -0.12 -5.39
CA ARG A 11 -18.06 0.25 -4.07
C ARG A 11 -17.50 1.59 -3.53
N VAL A 12 -16.21 1.84 -3.74
CA VAL A 12 -15.56 3.10 -3.35
C VAL A 12 -16.17 4.24 -4.17
N ARG A 13 -16.28 4.05 -5.48
CA ARG A 13 -16.84 4.99 -6.44
C ARG A 13 -18.30 5.36 -6.13
N GLU A 14 -19.16 4.36 -5.89
CA GLU A 14 -20.57 4.58 -5.54
C GLU A 14 -20.75 5.43 -4.28
N LYS A 15 -19.91 5.20 -3.28
CA LYS A 15 -20.01 5.91 -2.01
C LYS A 15 -19.36 7.29 -2.03
N TRP A 16 -18.34 7.51 -2.86
CA TRP A 16 -17.78 8.85 -3.01
C TRP A 16 -18.73 9.82 -3.70
N GLY A 17 -19.61 9.34 -4.60
CA GLY A 17 -20.62 10.18 -5.23
C GLY A 17 -20.08 11.37 -6.02
N ILE A 18 -18.75 11.40 -6.30
CA ILE A 18 -18.09 12.53 -7.00
C ILE A 18 -18.79 12.85 -8.32
N GLN A 19 -19.29 11.84 -9.00
CA GLN A 19 -19.98 12.03 -10.28
C GLN A 19 -21.33 12.74 -10.16
N ALA A 20 -22.06 12.49 -9.07
CA ALA A 20 -23.32 13.20 -8.82
C ALA A 20 -23.08 14.71 -8.74
N LEU A 21 -21.96 15.13 -8.16
CA LEU A 21 -21.59 16.56 -8.03
C LEU A 21 -21.38 17.24 -9.41
N PHE A 22 -20.91 16.48 -10.40
CA PHE A 22 -20.66 17.03 -11.73
C PHE A 22 -21.80 16.78 -12.71
N SER A 23 -22.71 15.84 -12.44
CA SER A 23 -23.90 15.58 -13.28
C SER A 23 -25.02 16.63 -13.09
N GLU A 24 -25.13 17.23 -11.91
CA GLU A 24 -26.06 18.31 -11.61
C GLU A 24 -25.62 19.68 -12.16
N ARG A 25 -24.44 19.75 -12.75
CA ARG A 25 -23.73 20.94 -13.17
C ARG A 25 -24.39 21.77 -14.28
N SER A 26 -25.36 21.25 -14.97
CA SER A 26 -25.93 21.92 -16.13
C SER A 26 -26.56 23.29 -15.84
N ARG A 27 -26.67 23.72 -14.58
CA ARG A 27 -27.35 24.99 -14.21
C ARG A 27 -26.61 25.90 -13.23
N ASN A 28 -25.74 25.44 -12.29
CA ASN A 28 -25.26 26.29 -11.18
C ASN A 28 -23.74 26.27 -10.89
N GLY A 29 -22.91 25.64 -11.72
CA GLY A 29 -21.45 25.55 -11.44
C GLY A 29 -21.08 24.40 -10.47
N ILE A 30 -19.81 24.39 -10.00
CA ILE A 30 -19.32 23.40 -9.03
C ILE A 30 -19.72 23.86 -7.64
N SER A 31 -20.41 23.01 -6.86
CA SER A 31 -20.55 23.21 -5.43
C SER A 31 -19.26 22.79 -4.73
N TRP A 32 -18.46 23.76 -4.32
CA TRP A 32 -17.19 23.54 -3.63
C TRP A 32 -17.37 22.92 -2.26
N GLU A 33 -18.43 23.33 -1.55
CA GLU A 33 -18.82 22.79 -0.25
C GLU A 33 -19.18 21.31 -0.36
N SER A 34 -19.97 20.94 -1.37
CA SER A 34 -20.32 19.54 -1.60
C SER A 34 -19.10 18.69 -2.00
N LEU A 35 -18.15 19.25 -2.76
CA LEU A 35 -16.91 18.55 -3.10
C LEU A 35 -16.05 18.33 -1.84
N GLU A 36 -15.95 19.34 -0.97
CA GLU A 36 -15.25 19.25 0.31
C GLU A 36 -15.85 18.14 1.19
N GLU A 37 -17.15 18.13 1.37
CA GLU A 37 -17.86 17.11 2.13
C GLU A 37 -17.59 15.69 1.60
N VAL A 38 -17.63 15.51 0.29
CA VAL A 38 -17.37 14.20 -0.35
C VAL A 38 -15.93 13.76 -0.17
N LEU A 39 -14.96 14.63 -0.31
CA LEU A 39 -13.54 14.32 -0.11
C LEU A 39 -13.25 13.94 1.36
N ILE A 40 -13.80 14.69 2.31
CA ILE A 40 -13.67 14.41 3.74
C ILE A 40 -14.37 13.09 4.10
N ALA A 41 -15.58 12.87 3.62
CA ALA A 41 -16.31 11.61 3.82
C ALA A 41 -15.57 10.39 3.23
N GLY A 42 -14.81 10.62 2.16
CA GLY A 42 -13.92 9.65 1.54
C GLY A 42 -12.59 9.41 2.27
N ASP A 43 -12.37 10.03 3.45
CA ASP A 43 -11.11 9.97 4.22
C ASP A 43 -9.90 10.61 3.53
N VAL A 44 -10.09 11.62 2.69
CA VAL A 44 -8.98 12.38 2.08
C VAL A 44 -8.19 13.18 3.13
N GLY A 45 -8.78 13.46 4.30
CA GLY A 45 -8.18 14.34 5.30
C GLY A 45 -8.35 15.83 4.96
N VAL A 46 -8.42 16.67 6.00
CA VAL A 46 -8.75 18.10 5.85
C VAL A 46 -7.71 18.83 5.02
N THR A 47 -6.43 18.74 5.40
CA THR A 47 -5.33 19.45 4.73
C THR A 47 -5.22 19.10 3.24
N MET A 48 -5.36 17.80 2.91
CA MET A 48 -5.32 17.37 1.53
C MET A 48 -6.58 17.79 0.76
N THR A 49 -7.74 17.78 1.40
CA THR A 49 -9.00 18.26 0.80
C THR A 49 -8.90 19.73 0.42
N GLU A 50 -8.44 20.60 1.32
CA GLU A 50 -8.20 22.03 1.05
C GLU A 50 -7.27 22.20 -0.15
N ARG A 51 -6.16 21.48 -0.17
CA ARG A 51 -5.20 21.54 -1.27
C ARG A 51 -5.80 21.11 -2.62
N VAL A 52 -6.58 20.02 -2.64
CA VAL A 52 -7.30 19.56 -3.85
C VAL A 52 -8.23 20.63 -4.36
N ILE A 53 -9.02 21.23 -3.47
CA ILE A 53 -9.99 22.27 -3.83
C ILE A 53 -9.30 23.52 -4.37
N ASP A 54 -8.27 24.02 -3.70
CA ASP A 54 -7.54 25.23 -4.12
C ASP A 54 -6.86 25.02 -5.47
N THR A 55 -6.21 23.85 -5.67
CA THR A 55 -5.59 23.52 -6.94
C THR A 55 -6.63 23.39 -8.06
N LEU A 56 -7.77 22.78 -7.77
CA LEU A 56 -8.85 22.64 -8.75
C LEU A 56 -9.46 23.99 -9.10
N ARG A 57 -9.72 24.87 -8.11
CA ARG A 57 -10.20 26.24 -8.32
C ARG A 57 -9.28 27.03 -9.24
N ALA A 58 -7.96 26.96 -8.97
CA ALA A 58 -6.97 27.64 -9.80
C ALA A 58 -6.97 27.09 -11.24
N LYS A 59 -7.07 25.78 -11.44
CA LYS A 59 -7.16 25.18 -12.79
C LYS A 59 -8.45 25.56 -13.51
N VAL A 60 -9.59 25.57 -12.82
CA VAL A 60 -10.89 25.95 -13.39
C VAL A 60 -10.90 27.42 -13.83
N SER A 61 -10.28 28.33 -13.04
CA SER A 61 -10.26 29.76 -13.35
C SER A 61 -9.47 30.11 -14.62
N VAL A 62 -8.47 29.30 -14.98
CA VAL A 62 -7.64 29.50 -16.20
C VAL A 62 -8.10 28.64 -17.37
N SER A 63 -8.98 27.68 -17.13
CA SER A 63 -9.56 26.82 -18.17
C SER A 63 -10.78 27.49 -18.77
N GLY A 64 -10.99 27.35 -20.07
CA GLY A 64 -12.19 27.85 -20.74
C GLY A 64 -13.47 27.17 -20.21
N PRO A 65 -14.65 27.74 -20.50
CA PRO A 65 -15.95 27.28 -20.01
C PRO A 65 -16.32 25.86 -20.48
N ASP A 66 -15.67 25.36 -21.52
CA ASP A 66 -15.96 24.03 -22.12
C ASP A 66 -15.19 22.89 -21.45
N VAL A 67 -14.31 23.18 -20.48
CA VAL A 67 -13.51 22.11 -19.84
C VAL A 67 -14.32 21.42 -18.75
N ASP A 68 -14.40 20.09 -18.85
CA ASP A 68 -15.07 19.25 -17.85
C ASP A 68 -14.28 19.23 -16.52
N PRO A 69 -14.86 19.73 -15.41
CA PRO A 69 -14.17 19.73 -14.13
C PRO A 69 -13.94 18.36 -13.50
N ALA A 70 -14.72 17.33 -13.87
CA ALA A 70 -14.43 15.97 -13.44
C ALA A 70 -13.08 15.53 -14.02
N LYS A 71 -12.79 15.89 -15.27
CA LYS A 71 -11.47 15.66 -15.90
C LYS A 71 -10.36 16.46 -15.22
N LEU A 72 -10.63 17.73 -14.86
CA LEU A 72 -9.66 18.54 -14.13
C LEU A 72 -9.37 17.94 -12.75
N LEU A 73 -10.39 17.49 -12.03
CA LEU A 73 -10.22 16.79 -10.75
C LEU A 73 -9.37 15.52 -10.92
N SER A 74 -9.62 14.72 -11.96
CA SER A 74 -8.79 13.55 -12.27
C SER A 74 -7.31 13.94 -12.42
N VAL A 75 -7.04 15.01 -13.16
CA VAL A 75 -5.67 15.50 -13.36
C VAL A 75 -5.06 15.95 -12.04
N VAL A 76 -5.80 16.73 -11.22
CA VAL A 76 -5.32 17.21 -9.91
C VAL A 76 -4.96 16.04 -8.99
N LEU A 77 -5.87 15.09 -8.82
CA LEU A 77 -5.65 13.93 -7.93
C LEU A 77 -4.47 13.07 -8.41
N ARG A 78 -4.39 12.79 -9.72
CA ARG A 78 -3.28 12.04 -10.30
C ARG A 78 -1.94 12.75 -10.08
N ASP A 79 -1.87 14.04 -10.38
CA ASP A 79 -0.66 14.83 -10.28
C ASP A 79 -0.17 14.86 -8.81
N MET A 80 -1.09 15.04 -7.84
CA MET A 80 -0.77 14.98 -6.40
C MET A 80 -0.22 13.62 -5.97
N LEU A 81 -0.76 12.51 -6.47
CA LEU A 81 -0.23 11.17 -6.19
C LEU A 81 1.18 11.00 -6.77
N LEU A 82 1.46 11.57 -7.93
CA LEU A 82 2.75 11.48 -8.62
C LEU A 82 3.82 12.42 -8.04
N GLU A 83 3.45 13.44 -7.25
CA GLU A 83 4.41 14.29 -6.54
C GLU A 83 5.30 13.49 -5.57
N VAL A 84 4.77 12.39 -5.02
CA VAL A 84 5.51 11.53 -4.10
C VAL A 84 6.39 10.58 -4.91
N LYS A 85 7.70 10.87 -4.93
CA LYS A 85 8.68 10.08 -5.68
C LYS A 85 8.66 8.62 -5.24
N GLY A 86 8.57 7.71 -6.21
CA GLY A 86 8.52 6.27 -5.99
C GLY A 86 7.09 5.69 -5.95
N THR A 87 6.05 6.53 -6.05
CA THR A 87 4.67 6.05 -6.14
C THR A 87 4.50 5.18 -7.39
N GLY A 88 3.96 3.96 -7.19
CA GLY A 88 3.75 3.01 -8.27
C GLY A 88 5.04 2.35 -8.82
N GLU A 89 6.18 2.52 -8.18
CA GLU A 89 7.39 1.80 -8.59
C GLU A 89 7.39 0.36 -8.07
N PRO A 90 7.83 -0.63 -8.85
CA PRO A 90 7.97 -2.01 -8.38
C PRO A 90 9.14 -2.16 -7.39
N ILE A 91 9.24 -3.33 -6.73
CA ILE A 91 10.42 -3.67 -5.94
C ILE A 91 11.66 -3.55 -6.82
N ARG A 92 12.67 -2.85 -6.30
CA ARG A 92 13.93 -2.66 -7.01
C ARG A 92 14.83 -3.88 -6.85
N PHE A 93 15.53 -4.22 -7.92
CA PHE A 93 16.53 -5.28 -7.96
C PHE A 93 17.86 -4.75 -8.49
N SER A 94 18.94 -5.40 -8.08
CA SER A 94 20.30 -5.18 -8.58
C SER A 94 20.95 -6.54 -8.88
N SER A 95 22.27 -6.58 -9.04
CA SER A 95 23.03 -7.83 -9.12
C SER A 95 23.08 -8.60 -7.80
N ALA A 96 22.86 -7.92 -6.66
CA ALA A 96 22.73 -8.52 -5.34
C ALA A 96 21.24 -8.75 -5.02
N PRO A 97 20.92 -9.63 -4.06
CA PRO A 97 19.54 -9.85 -3.61
C PRO A 97 18.86 -8.57 -3.08
N THR A 98 17.53 -8.61 -3.01
CA THR A 98 16.72 -7.56 -2.37
C THR A 98 16.13 -8.09 -1.07
N ALA A 99 16.26 -7.32 0.01
CA ALA A 99 15.58 -7.58 1.28
C ALA A 99 14.33 -6.68 1.39
N VAL A 100 13.17 -7.30 1.53
CA VAL A 100 11.87 -6.62 1.73
C VAL A 100 11.40 -6.88 3.15
N LEU A 101 11.35 -5.83 3.97
CA LEU A 101 10.81 -5.89 5.33
C LEU A 101 9.36 -5.41 5.32
N LEU A 102 8.43 -6.26 5.77
CA LEU A 102 7.03 -5.89 5.94
C LEU A 102 6.75 -5.56 7.40
N VAL A 103 6.30 -4.34 7.65
CA VAL A 103 5.89 -3.87 8.99
C VAL A 103 4.43 -3.43 8.98
N GLY A 104 3.80 -3.30 10.16
CA GLY A 104 2.41 -2.88 10.31
C GLY A 104 1.70 -3.59 11.45
N VAL A 105 0.49 -3.17 11.77
CA VAL A 105 -0.30 -3.71 12.89
C VAL A 105 -0.86 -5.11 12.59
N ASN A 106 -1.32 -5.81 13.64
CA ASN A 106 -2.03 -7.08 13.44
C ASN A 106 -3.30 -6.88 12.60
N GLY A 107 -3.54 -7.82 11.69
CA GLY A 107 -4.70 -7.77 10.80
C GLY A 107 -4.54 -6.84 9.59
N SER A 108 -3.42 -6.10 9.45
CA SER A 108 -3.20 -5.25 8.27
C SER A 108 -2.92 -6.02 6.97
N GLY A 109 -2.71 -7.34 7.04
CA GLY A 109 -2.48 -8.16 5.84
C GLY A 109 -1.02 -8.44 5.50
N LYS A 110 -0.06 -8.27 6.43
CA LYS A 110 1.38 -8.49 6.19
C LYS A 110 1.69 -9.89 5.64
N THR A 111 1.23 -10.93 6.35
CA THR A 111 1.47 -12.34 5.96
C THR A 111 0.92 -12.64 4.56
N THR A 112 -0.29 -12.16 4.27
CA THR A 112 -0.90 -12.30 2.94
C THR A 112 -0.13 -11.50 1.88
N THR A 113 0.31 -10.29 2.23
CA THR A 113 1.14 -9.44 1.35
C THR A 113 2.47 -10.11 1.04
N ALA A 114 3.14 -10.70 2.05
CA ALA A 114 4.41 -11.43 1.84
C ALA A 114 4.26 -12.54 0.79
N ALA A 115 3.21 -13.33 0.92
CA ALA A 115 2.94 -14.41 -0.02
C ALA A 115 2.58 -13.91 -1.43
N LYS A 116 1.73 -12.89 -1.54
CA LYS A 116 1.33 -12.31 -2.83
C LYS A 116 2.49 -11.63 -3.55
N LEU A 117 3.36 -10.92 -2.82
CA LEU A 117 4.60 -10.37 -3.38
C LEU A 117 5.51 -11.48 -3.91
N SER A 118 5.70 -12.53 -3.10
CA SER A 118 6.49 -13.70 -3.52
C SER A 118 5.93 -14.37 -4.77
N TRP A 119 4.61 -14.53 -4.85
CA TRP A 119 3.93 -15.12 -6.01
C TRP A 119 4.09 -14.24 -7.26
N ASN A 120 3.93 -12.91 -7.14
CA ASN A 120 4.16 -11.98 -8.24
C ASN A 120 5.60 -12.07 -8.76
N LEU A 121 6.58 -12.05 -7.83
CA LEU A 121 8.00 -12.18 -8.17
C LEU A 121 8.31 -13.53 -8.82
N GLY A 122 7.69 -14.62 -8.35
CA GLY A 122 7.80 -15.95 -8.96
C GLY A 122 7.34 -15.98 -10.42
N ARG A 123 6.26 -15.25 -10.75
CA ARG A 123 5.79 -15.09 -12.13
C ARG A 123 6.74 -14.29 -13.01
N GLU A 124 7.56 -13.43 -12.42
CA GLU A 124 8.64 -12.70 -13.07
C GLU A 124 9.95 -13.52 -13.16
N GLY A 125 9.91 -14.80 -12.74
CA GLY A 125 11.07 -15.70 -12.73
C GLY A 125 12.02 -15.49 -11.55
N ARG A 126 11.65 -14.70 -10.53
CA ARG A 126 12.45 -14.44 -9.34
C ARG A 126 12.28 -15.51 -8.29
N LYS A 127 13.39 -15.95 -7.69
CA LYS A 127 13.40 -16.89 -6.56
C LYS A 127 13.32 -16.16 -5.25
N THR A 128 12.35 -16.52 -4.41
CA THR A 128 12.09 -15.84 -3.13
C THR A 128 12.26 -16.76 -1.93
N ILE A 129 12.71 -16.19 -0.82
CA ILE A 129 12.65 -16.77 0.53
C ILE A 129 11.68 -15.93 1.37
N LEU A 130 10.80 -16.58 2.13
CA LEU A 130 9.94 -15.94 3.12
C LEU A 130 10.47 -16.22 4.52
N ALA A 131 10.66 -15.18 5.33
CA ALA A 131 11.05 -15.30 6.75
C ALA A 131 9.82 -15.11 7.65
N ALA A 132 9.45 -16.13 8.42
CA ALA A 132 8.34 -16.10 9.36
C ALA A 132 8.77 -15.48 10.69
N ALA A 133 8.94 -14.16 10.72
CA ALA A 133 9.40 -13.42 11.90
C ALA A 133 8.26 -13.03 12.88
N ASP A 134 7.00 -13.33 12.61
CA ASP A 134 5.89 -13.32 13.60
C ASP A 134 5.92 -14.60 14.45
N THR A 135 6.99 -14.79 15.22
CA THR A 135 7.26 -16.02 15.98
C THR A 135 6.34 -16.24 17.17
N PHE A 136 5.66 -15.20 17.62
CA PHE A 136 4.74 -15.28 18.77
C PHE A 136 3.39 -15.88 18.43
N ARG A 137 3.01 -15.85 17.16
CA ARG A 137 1.73 -16.39 16.67
C ARG A 137 1.97 -17.67 15.88
N ALA A 138 1.81 -18.81 16.55
CA ALA A 138 1.97 -20.13 15.89
C ALA A 138 1.11 -20.25 14.62
N GLY A 139 -0.11 -19.73 14.65
CA GLY A 139 -0.99 -19.69 13.48
C GLY A 139 -0.48 -18.79 12.34
N ALA A 140 0.32 -17.72 12.63
CA ALA A 140 0.88 -16.88 11.58
C ALA A 140 2.02 -17.61 10.84
N VAL A 141 2.86 -18.34 11.55
CA VAL A 141 3.93 -19.17 10.96
C VAL A 141 3.33 -20.23 10.05
N GLU A 142 2.31 -20.95 10.52
CA GLU A 142 1.63 -21.96 9.73
C GLU A 142 0.90 -21.36 8.53
N GLN A 143 0.25 -20.24 8.72
CA GLN A 143 -0.38 -19.49 7.63
C GLN A 143 0.64 -19.12 6.56
N LEU A 144 1.82 -18.59 6.95
CA LEU A 144 2.86 -18.23 6.00
C LEU A 144 3.40 -19.45 5.25
N ARG A 145 3.49 -20.63 5.89
CA ARG A 145 3.89 -21.88 5.24
C ARG A 145 2.91 -22.29 4.15
N ILE A 146 1.62 -22.33 4.47
CA ILE A 146 0.56 -22.65 3.50
C ILE A 146 0.58 -21.67 2.32
N TRP A 147 0.71 -20.39 2.58
CA TRP A 147 0.79 -19.37 1.55
C TRP A 147 2.09 -19.44 0.75
N GLY A 148 3.22 -19.75 1.40
CA GLY A 148 4.51 -19.94 0.75
C GLY A 148 4.51 -21.12 -0.23
N GLU A 149 3.90 -22.24 0.15
CA GLU A 149 3.70 -23.38 -0.74
C GLU A 149 2.90 -23.01 -1.99
N ARG A 150 1.80 -22.26 -1.81
CA ARG A 150 0.99 -21.76 -2.93
C ARG A 150 1.73 -20.77 -3.83
N ALA A 151 2.65 -20.01 -3.25
CA ALA A 151 3.48 -19.05 -3.99
C ALA A 151 4.72 -19.70 -4.62
N GLY A 152 4.99 -20.98 -4.36
CA GLY A 152 6.21 -21.66 -4.78
C GLY A 152 7.47 -21.16 -4.07
N ALA A 153 7.32 -20.54 -2.89
CA ALA A 153 8.41 -19.96 -2.11
C ALA A 153 8.77 -20.82 -0.90
N ARG A 154 10.05 -20.86 -0.58
CA ARG A 154 10.51 -21.49 0.65
C ARG A 154 10.32 -20.57 1.85
N VAL A 155 9.80 -21.13 2.94
CA VAL A 155 9.63 -20.43 4.22
C VAL A 155 10.73 -20.88 5.19
N VAL A 156 11.42 -19.91 5.78
CA VAL A 156 12.33 -20.09 6.92
C VAL A 156 11.57 -19.70 8.19
N SER A 157 11.52 -20.60 9.15
CA SER A 157 10.80 -20.40 10.42
C SER A 157 11.50 -21.18 11.54
N HIS A 158 11.34 -20.69 12.77
CA HIS A 158 11.77 -21.39 13.97
C HIS A 158 10.55 -21.93 14.77
N PRO A 159 10.77 -22.81 15.75
CA PRO A 159 9.72 -23.20 16.68
C PRO A 159 9.04 -21.98 17.31
N SER A 160 7.76 -22.14 17.69
CA SER A 160 6.96 -21.08 18.30
C SER A 160 7.71 -20.41 19.48
N LYS A 161 7.58 -19.08 19.56
CA LYS A 161 8.27 -18.21 20.54
C LYS A 161 9.81 -18.10 20.34
N GLY A 162 10.32 -18.49 19.17
CA GLY A 162 11.70 -18.22 18.81
C GLY A 162 12.00 -16.72 18.66
N ASP A 163 13.29 -16.37 18.65
CA ASP A 163 13.75 -15.00 18.41
C ASP A 163 13.48 -14.59 16.94
N PRO A 164 12.68 -13.54 16.68
CA PRO A 164 12.46 -13.03 15.32
C PRO A 164 13.77 -12.69 14.59
N GLY A 165 14.74 -12.14 15.31
CA GLY A 165 16.03 -11.79 14.75
C GLY A 165 16.84 -13.00 14.25
N ALA A 166 16.78 -14.12 14.97
CA ALA A 166 17.41 -15.37 14.54
C ALA A 166 16.76 -15.93 13.26
N VAL A 167 15.42 -15.88 13.16
CA VAL A 167 14.71 -16.28 11.93
C VAL A 167 15.17 -15.46 10.74
N VAL A 168 15.27 -14.13 10.91
CA VAL A 168 15.71 -13.22 9.85
C VAL A 168 17.16 -13.50 9.45
N PHE A 169 18.05 -13.71 10.43
CA PHE A 169 19.45 -14.04 10.16
C PHE A 169 19.58 -15.35 9.34
N ASP A 170 18.87 -16.40 9.75
CA ASP A 170 18.90 -17.68 9.03
C ASP A 170 18.27 -17.57 7.63
N ALA A 171 17.25 -16.72 7.48
CA ALA A 171 16.65 -16.45 6.18
C ALA A 171 17.59 -15.69 5.23
N ILE A 172 18.39 -14.75 5.75
CA ILE A 172 19.45 -14.08 4.99
C ILE A 172 20.46 -15.12 4.49
N LYS A 173 20.96 -15.97 5.38
CA LYS A 173 21.92 -17.04 5.02
C LYS A 173 21.32 -18.04 4.02
N ALA A 174 20.05 -18.38 4.16
CA ALA A 174 19.38 -19.25 3.21
C ALA A 174 19.24 -18.60 1.82
N THR A 175 18.99 -17.27 1.77
CA THR A 175 18.89 -16.51 0.52
C THR A 175 20.23 -16.52 -0.23
N GLU A 176 21.33 -16.23 0.46
CA GLU A 176 22.69 -16.26 -0.07
C GLU A 176 23.06 -17.65 -0.59
N ALA A 177 22.94 -18.65 0.28
CA ALA A 177 23.36 -20.03 -0.03
C ALA A 177 22.61 -20.66 -1.20
N ARG A 178 21.40 -20.19 -1.51
CA ARG A 178 20.55 -20.71 -2.58
C ARG A 178 20.54 -19.84 -3.83
N GLY A 179 21.25 -18.73 -3.84
CA GLY A 179 21.21 -17.78 -4.95
C GLY A 179 19.81 -17.29 -5.24
N CYS A 180 19.04 -16.96 -4.19
CA CYS A 180 17.70 -16.38 -4.35
C CYS A 180 17.78 -14.88 -4.57
N ASP A 181 16.82 -14.33 -5.34
CA ASP A 181 16.79 -12.92 -5.73
C ASP A 181 16.22 -12.01 -4.64
N CYS A 182 15.35 -12.56 -3.78
CA CYS A 182 14.60 -11.75 -2.81
C CYS A 182 14.37 -12.50 -1.50
N LEU A 183 14.55 -11.78 -0.40
CA LEU A 183 14.11 -12.15 0.93
C LEU A 183 12.92 -11.27 1.32
N ILE A 184 11.79 -11.86 1.71
CA ILE A 184 10.63 -11.13 2.23
C ILE A 184 10.44 -11.53 3.69
N VAL A 185 10.47 -10.54 4.59
CA VAL A 185 10.36 -10.73 6.04
C VAL A 185 8.96 -10.34 6.51
N ASP A 186 8.17 -11.31 6.97
CA ASP A 186 6.87 -11.10 7.60
C ASP A 186 7.04 -10.95 9.11
N THR A 187 6.69 -9.78 9.66
CA THR A 187 6.93 -9.45 11.08
C THR A 187 5.66 -9.49 11.92
N ALA A 188 5.83 -9.50 13.25
CA ALA A 188 4.74 -9.28 14.20
C ALA A 188 4.10 -7.90 14.03
N GLY A 189 2.91 -7.69 14.63
CA GLY A 189 2.18 -6.42 14.54
C GLY A 189 1.38 -6.08 15.79
N ARG A 190 1.86 -6.44 16.98
CA ARG A 190 1.14 -6.30 18.25
C ARG A 190 1.18 -4.87 18.79
N LEU A 191 0.27 -4.01 18.32
CA LEU A 191 0.24 -2.59 18.70
C LEU A 191 -0.17 -2.34 20.17
N HIS A 192 -0.83 -3.30 20.83
CA HIS A 192 -1.21 -3.19 22.24
C HIS A 192 0.01 -3.16 23.21
N ASN A 193 1.18 -3.60 22.75
CA ASN A 193 2.45 -3.41 23.41
C ASN A 193 3.41 -2.65 22.47
N ARG A 194 3.09 -1.37 22.26
CA ARG A 194 3.68 -0.54 21.21
C ARG A 194 5.20 -0.42 21.33
N ASP A 195 5.71 -0.20 22.54
CA ASP A 195 7.14 0.05 22.73
C ASP A 195 7.96 -1.21 22.41
N ASN A 196 7.54 -2.38 22.91
CA ASN A 196 8.20 -3.64 22.59
C ASN A 196 8.14 -3.97 21.08
N LEU A 197 7.03 -3.63 20.40
CA LEU A 197 6.92 -3.83 18.96
C LEU A 197 7.91 -2.93 18.22
N MET A 198 8.03 -1.65 18.59
CA MET A 198 8.95 -0.72 17.94
C MET A 198 10.41 -1.13 18.17
N GLU A 199 10.76 -1.59 19.36
CA GLU A 199 12.09 -2.13 19.66
C GLU A 199 12.39 -3.39 18.83
N GLU A 200 11.43 -4.30 18.71
CA GLU A 200 11.57 -5.51 17.89
C GLU A 200 11.76 -5.13 16.39
N MET A 201 10.98 -4.17 15.89
CA MET A 201 11.12 -3.70 14.51
C MET A 201 12.47 -3.03 14.25
N ALA A 202 12.93 -2.18 15.17
CA ALA A 202 14.25 -1.57 15.09
C ALA A 202 15.37 -2.63 15.09
N ARG A 203 15.24 -3.66 15.94
CA ARG A 203 16.21 -4.76 16.01
C ARG A 203 16.22 -5.58 14.71
N VAL A 204 15.06 -5.99 14.18
CA VAL A 204 14.95 -6.73 12.93
C VAL A 204 15.54 -5.91 11.78
N SER A 205 15.18 -4.62 11.71
CA SER A 205 15.72 -3.66 10.76
C SER A 205 17.24 -3.61 10.81
N GLY A 206 17.82 -3.48 12.02
CA GLY A 206 19.28 -3.44 12.23
C GLY A 206 19.99 -4.74 11.85
N ILE A 207 19.34 -5.91 12.01
CA ILE A 207 19.89 -7.20 11.55
C ILE A 207 20.01 -7.21 10.03
N ILE A 208 18.99 -6.74 9.31
CA ILE A 208 19.02 -6.62 7.85
C ILE A 208 20.15 -5.68 7.43
N ASP A 209 20.24 -4.48 8.05
CA ASP A 209 21.28 -3.50 7.72
C ASP A 209 22.70 -4.05 7.90
N LYS A 210 22.91 -4.79 8.98
CA LYS A 210 24.22 -5.35 9.33
C LYS A 210 24.64 -6.52 8.42
N ASN A 211 23.68 -7.35 7.98
CA ASN A 211 23.97 -8.62 7.32
C ASN A 211 23.69 -8.62 5.81
N CYS A 212 23.00 -7.60 5.28
CA CYS A 212 22.67 -7.46 3.87
C CYS A 212 23.48 -6.33 3.21
N ALA A 213 24.77 -6.21 3.52
CA ALA A 213 25.62 -5.21 2.91
C ALA A 213 25.64 -5.40 1.37
N GLY A 214 25.33 -4.32 0.63
CA GLY A 214 25.25 -4.34 -0.83
C GLY A 214 23.92 -4.85 -1.41
N TRP A 215 23.00 -5.36 -0.59
CA TRP A 215 21.65 -5.69 -1.06
C TRP A 215 20.82 -4.43 -1.27
N VAL A 216 19.84 -4.52 -2.16
CA VAL A 216 18.78 -3.52 -2.22
C VAL A 216 17.88 -3.73 -1.00
N ARG A 217 17.51 -2.64 -0.33
CA ARG A 217 16.60 -2.67 0.80
C ARG A 217 15.30 -1.99 0.47
N GLU A 218 14.21 -2.67 0.74
CA GLU A 218 12.85 -2.15 0.75
C GLU A 218 12.20 -2.40 2.11
N SER A 219 11.47 -1.43 2.61
CA SER A 219 10.71 -1.56 3.86
C SER A 219 9.31 -1.02 3.62
N PHE A 220 8.32 -1.90 3.60
CA PHE A 220 6.95 -1.54 3.30
C PHE A 220 6.10 -1.58 4.57
N LEU A 221 5.40 -0.49 4.84
CA LEU A 221 4.33 -0.49 5.82
C LEU A 221 3.04 -0.98 5.16
N VAL A 222 2.49 -2.05 5.72
CA VAL A 222 1.22 -2.62 5.26
C VAL A 222 0.08 -2.03 6.08
N ILE A 223 -0.79 -1.27 5.42
CA ILE A 223 -1.92 -0.56 6.02
C ILE A 223 -3.23 -1.15 5.48
N ASP A 224 -4.18 -1.38 6.39
CA ASP A 224 -5.56 -1.69 6.05
C ASP A 224 -6.29 -0.41 5.64
N ALA A 225 -6.79 -0.34 4.42
CA ALA A 225 -7.50 0.82 3.89
C ALA A 225 -8.77 1.17 4.70
N VAL A 226 -9.38 0.18 5.39
CA VAL A 226 -10.53 0.40 6.26
C VAL A 226 -10.17 1.23 7.49
N SER A 227 -8.90 1.25 7.89
CA SER A 227 -8.44 2.05 9.04
C SER A 227 -8.43 3.56 8.81
N GLY A 228 -8.55 4.01 7.54
CA GLY A 228 -8.64 5.43 7.18
C GLY A 228 -7.51 6.26 7.77
N GLN A 229 -7.82 7.44 8.30
CA GLN A 229 -6.86 8.37 8.92
C GLN A 229 -6.05 7.76 10.08
N ASN A 230 -6.54 6.71 10.75
CA ASN A 230 -5.73 6.01 11.75
C ASN A 230 -4.52 5.28 11.14
N GLY A 231 -4.55 4.97 9.84
CA GLY A 231 -3.40 4.41 9.12
C GLY A 231 -2.23 5.40 9.07
N LEU A 232 -2.48 6.71 8.95
CA LEU A 232 -1.43 7.74 8.91
C LEU A 232 -0.60 7.77 10.20
N LYS A 233 -1.25 7.63 11.36
CA LYS A 233 -0.55 7.53 12.65
C LYS A 233 0.40 6.32 12.73
N GLN A 234 0.09 5.25 11.99
CA GLN A 234 0.99 4.09 11.88
C GLN A 234 2.23 4.44 11.06
N VAL A 235 2.08 5.18 9.95
CA VAL A 235 3.24 5.60 9.13
C VAL A 235 4.23 6.41 9.96
N GLU A 236 3.74 7.39 10.73
CA GLU A 236 4.58 8.17 11.64
C GLU A 236 5.29 7.30 12.69
N ALA A 237 4.56 6.36 13.31
CA ALA A 237 5.10 5.53 14.37
C ALA A 237 6.18 4.56 13.85
N PHE A 238 5.89 3.85 12.75
CA PHE A 238 6.85 2.91 12.16
C PHE A 238 8.01 3.62 11.46
N GLY A 239 7.76 4.79 10.83
CA GLY A 239 8.78 5.59 10.17
C GLY A 239 9.88 6.12 11.10
N LYS A 240 9.60 6.21 12.42
CA LYS A 240 10.61 6.58 13.42
C LYS A 240 11.65 5.49 13.69
N VAL A 241 11.33 4.23 13.43
CA VAL A 241 12.16 3.08 13.78
C VAL A 241 12.61 2.25 12.57
N VAL A 242 11.90 2.36 11.45
CA VAL A 242 12.21 1.68 10.20
C VAL A 242 12.22 2.69 9.06
N PRO A 243 13.27 2.76 8.23
CA PRO A 243 13.29 3.63 7.05
C PRO A 243 12.31 3.08 6.00
N LEU A 244 11.08 3.62 6.00
CA LEU A 244 10.04 3.19 5.08
C LEU A 244 10.36 3.62 3.64
N THR A 245 10.29 2.70 2.70
CA THR A 245 10.47 2.94 1.25
C THR A 245 9.17 2.88 0.48
N GLY A 246 8.08 2.49 1.12
CA GLY A 246 6.77 2.45 0.50
C GLY A 246 5.65 1.95 1.40
N LEU A 247 4.44 2.15 0.92
CA LEU A 247 3.19 1.68 1.53
C LEU A 247 2.58 0.57 0.67
N VAL A 248 1.99 -0.40 1.34
CA VAL A 248 1.09 -1.38 0.73
C VAL A 248 -0.29 -1.18 1.34
N MET A 249 -1.25 -0.74 0.53
CA MET A 249 -2.63 -0.53 0.97
C MET A 249 -3.43 -1.81 0.71
N THR A 250 -3.94 -2.44 1.77
CA THR A 250 -4.71 -3.70 1.68
C THR A 250 -6.20 -3.48 1.90
N LYS A 251 -7.01 -4.50 1.56
CA LYS A 251 -8.47 -4.52 1.79
C LYS A 251 -9.23 -3.37 1.13
N TYR A 252 -8.75 -2.94 0.00
CA TYR A 252 -9.37 -1.84 -0.73
C TYR A 252 -10.76 -2.21 -1.28
N ASP A 253 -11.01 -3.50 -1.46
CA ASP A 253 -12.30 -4.09 -1.85
C ASP A 253 -13.37 -4.03 -0.73
N HIS A 254 -12.95 -3.79 0.51
CA HIS A 254 -13.86 -3.69 1.67
C HIS A 254 -14.10 -2.26 2.16
N THR A 255 -13.37 -1.27 1.62
CA THR A 255 -13.52 0.12 2.06
C THR A 255 -14.42 0.92 1.13
N ALA A 256 -15.08 1.91 1.72
CA ALA A 256 -15.69 3.02 1.01
C ALA A 256 -14.85 4.28 1.06
N LYS A 257 -13.67 4.21 1.70
CA LYS A 257 -12.84 5.33 2.11
C LYS A 257 -11.51 5.27 1.38
N GLY A 258 -11.53 5.57 0.08
CA GLY A 258 -10.35 5.48 -0.78
C GLY A 258 -9.35 6.62 -0.63
N GLY A 259 -9.77 7.74 -0.03
CA GLY A 259 -9.00 8.97 0.02
C GLY A 259 -7.75 8.94 0.88
N VAL A 260 -7.67 8.02 1.84
CA VAL A 260 -6.48 7.86 2.69
C VAL A 260 -5.19 7.67 1.88
N ILE A 261 -5.29 7.14 0.66
CA ILE A 261 -4.13 6.95 -0.23
C ILE A 261 -3.52 8.28 -0.69
N LEU A 262 -4.36 9.32 -0.85
CA LEU A 262 -3.92 10.67 -1.20
C LEU A 262 -3.13 11.31 -0.04
N SER A 263 -3.68 11.22 1.18
CA SER A 263 -3.06 11.79 2.36
C SER A 263 -1.79 11.06 2.77
N ALA A 264 -1.79 9.73 2.72
CA ALA A 264 -0.67 8.91 3.17
C ALA A 264 0.63 9.21 2.42
N GLY A 265 0.56 9.33 1.10
CA GLY A 265 1.71 9.67 0.28
C GLY A 265 2.19 11.09 0.55
N HIS A 266 1.27 12.04 0.53
CA HIS A 266 1.60 13.47 0.55
C HIS A 266 2.04 13.97 1.95
N GLU A 267 1.27 13.65 3.00
CA GLU A 267 1.54 14.17 4.35
C GLU A 267 2.82 13.59 4.96
N LEU A 268 3.18 12.37 4.58
CA LEU A 268 4.26 11.61 5.20
C LEU A 268 5.44 11.34 4.27
N GLY A 269 5.34 11.72 3.00
CA GLY A 269 6.40 11.56 2.01
C GLY A 269 6.75 10.09 1.70
N VAL A 270 5.87 9.13 2.05
CA VAL A 270 6.10 7.71 1.79
C VAL A 270 5.23 7.25 0.61
N PRO A 271 5.84 6.75 -0.48
CA PRO A 271 5.10 6.44 -1.70
C PRO A 271 4.22 5.19 -1.54
N VAL A 272 3.04 5.23 -2.14
CA VAL A 272 2.21 4.02 -2.29
C VAL A 272 2.77 3.17 -3.42
N ARG A 273 3.14 1.92 -3.11
CA ARG A 273 3.78 1.00 -4.06
C ARG A 273 2.80 -0.05 -4.59
N TYR A 274 2.00 -0.62 -3.69
CA TYR A 274 1.07 -1.71 -4.02
C TYR A 274 -0.30 -1.48 -3.39
N ILE A 275 -1.32 -2.06 -4.04
CA ILE A 275 -2.71 -2.05 -3.55
C ILE A 275 -3.27 -3.48 -3.58
N GLY A 276 -3.90 -3.90 -2.48
CA GLY A 276 -4.60 -5.18 -2.34
C GLY A 276 -6.10 -5.00 -2.57
N LEU A 277 -6.62 -5.70 -3.57
CA LEU A 277 -7.98 -5.57 -4.09
C LEU A 277 -8.85 -6.80 -3.80
N GLY A 278 -8.40 -7.75 -2.98
CA GLY A 278 -9.14 -8.98 -2.68
C GLY A 278 -8.26 -10.07 -2.06
N GLU A 279 -8.81 -11.28 -1.96
CA GLU A 279 -8.20 -12.42 -1.28
C GLU A 279 -7.30 -13.28 -2.19
N GLY A 280 -7.47 -13.25 -3.52
CA GLY A 280 -6.69 -14.04 -4.48
C GLY A 280 -5.21 -13.66 -4.49
N MET A 281 -4.35 -14.58 -4.94
CA MET A 281 -2.90 -14.32 -5.07
C MET A 281 -2.60 -13.17 -6.03
N GLU A 282 -3.39 -13.04 -7.09
CA GLU A 282 -3.29 -12.01 -8.10
C GLU A 282 -3.90 -10.66 -7.69
N ASP A 283 -4.55 -10.58 -6.52
CA ASP A 283 -5.24 -9.38 -6.06
C ASP A 283 -4.32 -8.37 -5.34
N LEU A 284 -3.01 -8.59 -5.33
CA LEU A 284 -2.02 -7.58 -4.98
C LEU A 284 -1.39 -7.06 -6.28
N VAL A 285 -1.66 -5.80 -6.58
CA VAL A 285 -1.21 -5.18 -7.83
C VAL A 285 -0.30 -3.98 -7.55
N LEU A 286 0.56 -3.66 -8.51
CA LEU A 286 1.32 -2.42 -8.48
C LEU A 286 0.34 -1.24 -8.51
N PHE A 287 0.62 -0.20 -7.74
CA PHE A 287 -0.24 0.97 -7.70
C PHE A 287 -0.02 1.84 -8.95
N HIS A 288 -1.07 2.07 -9.72
CA HIS A 288 -1.06 2.94 -10.89
C HIS A 288 -1.93 4.18 -10.64
N PRO A 289 -1.35 5.34 -10.30
CA PRO A 289 -2.11 6.54 -9.93
C PRO A 289 -3.16 6.95 -10.97
N GLY A 290 -2.81 6.91 -12.25
CA GLY A 290 -3.74 7.25 -13.34
C GLY A 290 -4.95 6.32 -13.38
N GLU A 291 -4.71 5.00 -13.45
CA GLU A 291 -5.78 3.99 -13.48
C GLU A 291 -6.65 4.03 -12.21
N PHE A 292 -6.00 4.28 -11.06
CA PHE A 292 -6.71 4.40 -9.78
C PHE A 292 -7.67 5.59 -9.78
N VAL A 293 -7.21 6.77 -10.18
CA VAL A 293 -8.03 7.98 -10.22
C VAL A 293 -9.13 7.87 -11.28
N GLU A 294 -8.82 7.32 -12.45
CA GLU A 294 -9.83 7.04 -13.48
C GLU A 294 -10.91 6.11 -12.96
N ALA A 295 -10.53 4.99 -12.32
CA ALA A 295 -11.49 4.05 -11.73
C ALA A 295 -12.33 4.67 -10.60
N LEU A 296 -11.78 5.64 -9.87
CA LEU A 296 -12.46 6.36 -8.80
C LEU A 296 -13.49 7.37 -9.32
N ILE A 297 -13.20 8.01 -10.45
CA ILE A 297 -14.02 9.08 -11.03
C ILE A 297 -14.86 8.60 -12.24
N ALA A 298 -14.63 7.40 -12.77
CA ALA A 298 -15.31 6.86 -13.96
C ALA A 298 -16.83 6.85 -13.83
N ASP A 299 -17.53 7.15 -14.92
CA ASP A 299 -19.00 7.18 -14.97
C ASP A 299 -19.57 5.76 -15.14
N VAL A 300 -20.30 5.28 -14.14
CA VAL A 300 -20.98 3.96 -14.17
C VAL A 300 -21.93 3.81 -15.36
N ARG A 301 -22.46 4.92 -15.87
CA ARG A 301 -23.50 4.91 -16.92
C ARG A 301 -22.96 4.73 -18.34
N LYS A 302 -21.63 4.76 -18.52
CA LYS A 302 -20.99 4.60 -19.84
C LYS A 302 -20.42 3.20 -20.10
N GLU A 303 -20.50 2.30 -19.12
CA GLU A 303 -20.00 0.92 -19.25
C GLU A 303 -21.10 -0.12 -19.53
N VAL A 304 -22.33 0.30 -19.92
CA VAL A 304 -23.45 -0.59 -20.32
C VAL A 304 -23.72 -0.45 -21.82
#